data_7e64f5f60301223e0a6bed0b47ec13db
#
_entry.id   7e64f5f60301223e0a6bed0b47ec13db
#
_cell.length_a   1.000
_cell.length_b   1.000
_cell.length_c   1.000
_cell.angle_alpha   90.00
_cell.angle_beta   90.00
_cell.angle_gamma   90.00
#
_symmetry.space_group_name_H-M   'P 1'
#
loop_
_entity.id
_entity.type
_entity.pdbx_description
1 polymer ?
#
loop_
_entity_poly.entity_id
_entity_poly.type
_entity_poly.pdbx_seq_one_letter_code
_entity_poly.pdbx_strand_id
1 'polypeptide(L)'
;MEKKGTKIAYFIACAIFIVLLVVLGVIYKDKPMPVIDGEEAATPFAATFWSLLPPIVAIVLALISKEVYSSLFLGCLVGALLYTQFRPWDTIVALVGADYGIVSVLADSYNMGIIVFLVVLGIMVDLMNKGGGSEAFGRWAKKTVKSRCAAQLLTMLLGVLIFIDDYFNCLTVGAVMRPVTESHKISRAKLAYIIDATAAPVCMIAPVSSWAAAVSGYVTTADINGIELFVQQIPWNYYCLLTLVMIVVISLLNLDYGLMLKHEYNAQVKDDLFTTPERPFEGADDYEKPAKGKSSVLDLLIPVIVLIVVCVIALVYSGGYFTEGEEGYQQFTVAFSNADAGVALALGGLIGLLFTFVYFWLRGAFDFSKSMKSIPQGFIQMIAPILILTFAWTLCSFTRNAMFSAEFVRNAMANVSELKLFLPAVIFIIGAVIGFATGTSWGTIGIMAPIVVSVFDYATEPTLCVIGLAAACSGGVMGDHCSPISDTTIMASAGAHCFHLNHVFTQLPYALTVAAVAFVSFILAGLIQQVWLNLAIAIVLMVGTLFIIKVIVSKKHAGMFEEMANADKAISEAK
;
A
#
# COMPACT_ATOMS: atom_id res chain seq x y z
N MET A 1 -5.72 30.74 13.10
CA MET A 1 -5.97 31.42 11.81
C MET A 1 -5.98 30.47 10.61
N GLU A 2 -5.19 29.39 10.62
CA GLU A 2 -5.14 28.38 9.57
C GLU A 2 -6.48 27.70 9.24
N LYS A 3 -7.25 27.32 10.28
CA LYS A 3 -8.58 26.68 10.11
C LYS A 3 -9.65 27.52 9.39
N LYS A 4 -9.54 28.87 9.38
CA LYS A 4 -10.51 29.74 8.67
C LYS A 4 -10.20 29.85 7.18
N GLY A 5 -8.93 29.94 6.80
CA GLY A 5 -8.49 30.00 5.40
C GLY A 5 -8.84 28.72 4.63
N THR A 6 -8.62 27.55 5.25
CA THR A 6 -8.92 26.25 4.65
C THR A 6 -10.43 26.05 4.43
N LYS A 7 -11.28 26.50 5.37
CA LYS A 7 -12.74 26.46 5.20
C LYS A 7 -13.23 27.35 4.06
N ILE A 8 -12.67 28.55 3.95
CA ILE A 8 -13.03 29.49 2.86
C ILE A 8 -12.60 28.92 1.50
N ALA A 9 -11.38 28.35 1.38
CA ALA A 9 -10.92 27.72 0.17
C ALA A 9 -11.81 26.53 -0.25
N TYR A 10 -12.24 25.73 0.72
CA TYR A 10 -13.16 24.61 0.50
C TYR A 10 -14.53 25.11 -0.03
N PHE A 11 -15.12 26.14 0.59
CA PHE A 11 -16.39 26.70 0.12
C PHE A 11 -16.29 27.32 -1.28
N ILE A 12 -15.18 27.99 -1.58
CA ILE A 12 -14.94 28.55 -2.91
C ILE A 12 -14.80 27.43 -3.95
N ALA A 13 -14.04 26.39 -3.65
CA ALA A 13 -13.87 25.24 -4.53
C ALA A 13 -15.21 24.52 -4.80
N CYS A 14 -16.02 24.29 -3.76
CA CYS A 14 -17.35 23.73 -3.91
C CYS A 14 -18.29 24.63 -4.74
N ALA A 15 -18.25 25.94 -4.53
CA ALA A 15 -19.08 26.88 -5.30
C ALA A 15 -18.69 26.91 -6.79
N ILE A 16 -17.40 26.98 -7.09
CA ILE A 16 -16.88 26.92 -8.47
C ILE A 16 -17.29 25.60 -9.11
N PHE A 17 -17.17 24.51 -8.38
CA PHE A 17 -17.53 23.19 -8.86
C PHE A 17 -19.03 23.03 -9.15
N ILE A 18 -19.91 23.54 -8.28
CA ILE A 18 -21.37 23.56 -8.50
C ILE A 18 -21.70 24.38 -9.76
N VAL A 19 -21.08 25.55 -9.91
CA VAL A 19 -21.26 26.39 -11.11
C VAL A 19 -20.82 25.64 -12.38
N LEU A 20 -19.67 24.93 -12.34
CA LEU A 20 -19.20 24.11 -13.46
C LEU A 20 -20.22 23.04 -13.82
N LEU A 21 -20.74 22.31 -12.85
CA LEU A 21 -21.75 21.27 -13.08
C LEU A 21 -23.04 21.83 -13.71
N VAL A 22 -23.52 22.98 -13.21
CA VAL A 22 -24.70 23.64 -13.76
C VAL A 22 -24.46 24.08 -15.21
N VAL A 23 -23.31 24.69 -15.48
CA VAL A 23 -22.93 25.11 -16.84
C VAL A 23 -22.83 23.92 -17.79
N LEU A 24 -22.24 22.82 -17.35
CA LEU A 24 -22.18 21.58 -18.12
C LEU A 24 -23.57 21.03 -18.43
N GLY A 25 -24.45 20.97 -17.42
CA GLY A 25 -25.84 20.52 -17.61
C GLY A 25 -26.59 21.34 -18.66
N VAL A 26 -26.35 22.66 -18.70
CA VAL A 26 -26.99 23.56 -19.69
C VAL A 26 -26.40 23.38 -21.10
N ILE A 27 -25.06 23.28 -21.21
CA ILE A 27 -24.36 23.19 -22.51
C ILE A 27 -24.62 21.86 -23.21
N TYR A 28 -24.71 20.77 -22.43
CA TYR A 28 -24.81 19.41 -22.96
C TYR A 28 -26.24 18.88 -23.06
N LYS A 29 -27.25 19.64 -22.63
CA LYS A 29 -28.66 19.22 -22.58
C LYS A 29 -29.20 18.70 -23.92
N ASP A 30 -28.81 19.34 -25.02
CA ASP A 30 -29.31 19.05 -26.35
C ASP A 30 -28.21 18.48 -27.29
N LYS A 31 -27.07 18.01 -26.74
CA LYS A 31 -26.03 17.38 -27.56
C LYS A 31 -26.39 15.94 -27.90
N PRO A 32 -26.05 15.47 -29.12
CA PRO A 32 -26.25 14.09 -29.50
C PRO A 32 -25.41 13.15 -28.62
N MET A 33 -25.92 11.94 -28.38
CA MET A 33 -25.19 10.89 -27.70
C MET A 33 -24.06 10.38 -28.59
N PRO A 34 -22.85 10.16 -28.06
CA PRO A 34 -21.78 9.53 -28.81
C PRO A 34 -22.16 8.09 -29.18
N VAL A 35 -21.75 7.64 -30.36
CA VAL A 35 -21.86 6.24 -30.79
C VAL A 35 -20.50 5.59 -30.52
N ILE A 36 -20.48 4.54 -29.69
CA ILE A 36 -19.28 3.80 -29.29
C ILE A 36 -19.54 2.33 -29.61
N ASP A 37 -18.66 1.70 -30.39
CA ASP A 37 -18.77 0.32 -30.85
C ASP A 37 -20.11 0.01 -31.55
N GLY A 38 -20.72 1.02 -32.19
CA GLY A 38 -21.99 0.89 -32.92
C GLY A 38 -23.26 1.08 -32.08
N GLU A 39 -23.12 1.30 -30.78
CA GLU A 39 -24.23 1.57 -29.87
C GLU A 39 -24.21 3.03 -29.37
N GLU A 40 -25.40 3.59 -29.14
CA GLU A 40 -25.56 4.94 -28.62
C GLU A 40 -25.29 4.96 -27.10
N ALA A 41 -24.34 5.80 -26.63
CA ALA A 41 -24.03 5.88 -25.22
C ALA A 41 -25.20 6.49 -24.43
N ALA A 42 -25.28 6.16 -23.13
CA ALA A 42 -26.37 6.63 -22.26
C ALA A 42 -26.27 8.14 -21.90
N THR A 43 -25.13 8.78 -22.17
CA THR A 43 -24.86 10.17 -21.78
C THR A 43 -24.01 10.89 -22.83
N PRO A 44 -24.25 12.19 -23.09
CA PRO A 44 -23.44 12.98 -24.03
C PRO A 44 -22.02 13.27 -23.51
N PHE A 45 -21.72 12.93 -22.25
CA PHE A 45 -20.40 13.06 -21.63
C PHE A 45 -19.49 11.85 -21.89
N ALA A 46 -20.03 10.74 -22.40
CA ALA A 46 -19.27 9.52 -22.67
C ALA A 46 -18.18 9.76 -23.73
N ALA A 47 -17.04 9.12 -23.56
CA ALA A 47 -15.85 9.24 -24.42
C ALA A 47 -15.39 10.70 -24.68
N THR A 48 -15.67 11.61 -23.76
CA THR A 48 -15.23 13.01 -23.80
C THR A 48 -14.31 13.33 -22.64
N PHE A 49 -13.66 14.51 -22.63
CA PHE A 49 -12.87 14.99 -21.49
C PHE A 49 -13.65 14.90 -20.16
N TRP A 50 -14.95 15.11 -20.19
CA TRP A 50 -15.81 15.10 -19.01
C TRP A 50 -15.98 13.72 -18.37
N SER A 51 -15.69 12.65 -19.10
CA SER A 51 -15.65 11.31 -18.54
C SER A 51 -14.56 11.13 -17.47
N LEU A 52 -13.52 11.99 -17.48
CA LEU A 52 -12.47 12.03 -16.44
C LEU A 52 -12.81 12.96 -15.26
N LEU A 53 -13.92 13.71 -15.32
CA LEU A 53 -14.28 14.63 -14.24
C LEU A 53 -14.48 13.95 -12.87
N PRO A 54 -15.14 12.78 -12.75
CA PRO A 54 -15.33 12.10 -11.48
C PRO A 54 -14.01 11.79 -10.75
N PRO A 55 -13.00 11.13 -11.34
CA PRO A 55 -11.72 10.91 -10.67
C PRO A 55 -10.94 12.21 -10.43
N ILE A 56 -11.00 13.20 -11.31
CA ILE A 56 -10.38 14.53 -11.09
C ILE A 56 -10.96 15.18 -9.83
N VAL A 57 -12.28 15.11 -9.65
CA VAL A 57 -12.95 15.64 -8.47
C VAL A 57 -12.52 14.91 -7.21
N ALA A 58 -12.47 13.58 -7.26
CA ALA A 58 -11.98 12.78 -6.13
C ALA A 58 -10.56 13.19 -5.74
N ILE A 59 -9.64 13.34 -6.72
CA ILE A 59 -8.25 13.78 -6.48
C ILE A 59 -8.21 15.18 -5.87
N VAL A 60 -8.86 16.14 -6.50
CA VAL A 60 -8.81 17.55 -6.05
C VAL A 60 -9.39 17.70 -4.65
N LEU A 61 -10.52 17.05 -4.38
CA LEU A 61 -11.13 17.09 -3.05
C LEU A 61 -10.25 16.37 -2.01
N ALA A 62 -9.64 15.25 -2.33
CA ALA A 62 -8.71 14.55 -1.44
C ALA A 62 -7.51 15.45 -1.07
N LEU A 63 -6.93 16.15 -2.04
CA LEU A 63 -5.82 17.09 -1.81
C LEU A 63 -6.22 18.29 -0.92
N ILE A 64 -7.46 18.81 -1.08
CA ILE A 64 -7.94 19.97 -0.32
C ILE A 64 -8.43 19.56 1.08
N SER A 65 -9.26 18.52 1.17
CA SER A 65 -9.91 18.08 2.41
C SER A 65 -8.99 17.23 3.28
N LYS A 66 -8.01 16.56 2.67
CA LYS A 66 -7.18 15.51 3.29
C LYS A 66 -8.03 14.35 3.84
N GLU A 67 -9.14 14.05 3.16
CA GLU A 67 -10.08 13.04 3.57
C GLU A 67 -10.53 12.25 2.33
N VAL A 68 -10.34 10.93 2.35
CA VAL A 68 -10.50 10.05 1.18
C VAL A 68 -11.93 9.60 0.99
N TYR A 69 -12.64 9.22 2.06
CA TYR A 69 -13.98 8.64 1.96
C TYR A 69 -14.98 9.59 1.31
N SER A 70 -15.05 10.83 1.82
CA SER A 70 -15.92 11.86 1.25
C SER A 70 -15.50 12.25 -0.16
N SER A 71 -14.20 12.27 -0.45
CA SER A 71 -13.66 12.61 -1.77
C SER A 71 -14.03 11.57 -2.82
N LEU A 72 -13.86 10.28 -2.52
CA LEU A 72 -14.28 9.19 -3.38
C LEU A 72 -15.80 9.17 -3.56
N PHE A 73 -16.56 9.32 -2.47
CA PHE A 73 -18.02 9.37 -2.54
C PHE A 73 -18.52 10.52 -3.43
N LEU A 74 -17.95 11.72 -3.30
CA LEU A 74 -18.29 12.87 -4.16
C LEU A 74 -17.87 12.64 -5.61
N GLY A 75 -16.75 11.96 -5.85
CA GLY A 75 -16.39 11.48 -7.18
C GLY A 75 -17.44 10.55 -7.79
N CYS A 76 -17.92 9.55 -7.02
CA CYS A 76 -19.00 8.67 -7.44
C CYS A 76 -20.30 9.44 -7.73
N LEU A 77 -20.65 10.39 -6.87
CA LEU A 77 -21.83 11.24 -7.06
C LEU A 77 -21.74 12.05 -8.36
N VAL A 78 -20.58 12.60 -8.67
CA VAL A 78 -20.35 13.32 -9.95
C VAL A 78 -20.46 12.36 -11.14
N GLY A 79 -19.92 11.15 -11.03
CA GLY A 79 -20.09 10.13 -12.05
C GLY A 79 -21.56 9.82 -12.32
N ALA A 80 -22.34 9.59 -11.28
CA ALA A 80 -23.77 9.36 -11.37
C ALA A 80 -24.53 10.57 -11.95
N LEU A 81 -24.16 11.82 -11.57
CA LEU A 81 -24.74 13.06 -12.10
C LEU A 81 -24.52 13.21 -13.61
N LEU A 82 -23.30 12.97 -14.09
CA LEU A 82 -22.99 13.04 -15.51
C LEU A 82 -23.69 11.93 -16.30
N TYR A 83 -23.69 10.70 -15.75
CA TYR A 83 -24.36 9.56 -16.36
C TYR A 83 -25.85 9.82 -16.54
N THR A 84 -26.53 10.36 -15.53
CA THR A 84 -27.97 10.62 -15.55
C THR A 84 -28.36 12.00 -16.10
N GLN A 85 -27.38 12.74 -16.66
CA GLN A 85 -27.62 14.08 -17.25
C GLN A 85 -28.26 15.06 -16.25
N PHE A 86 -27.77 15.05 -15.00
CA PHE A 86 -28.21 15.93 -13.90
C PHE A 86 -29.68 15.76 -13.47
N ARG A 87 -30.29 14.60 -13.70
CA ARG A 87 -31.63 14.28 -13.16
C ARG A 87 -31.52 13.81 -11.72
N PRO A 88 -32.01 14.60 -10.70
CA PRO A 88 -31.64 14.35 -9.30
C PRO A 88 -32.09 12.98 -8.76
N TRP A 89 -33.30 12.56 -9.10
CA TRP A 89 -33.81 11.27 -8.66
C TRP A 89 -33.07 10.10 -9.30
N ASP A 90 -32.88 10.17 -10.61
CA ASP A 90 -32.14 9.15 -11.36
C ASP A 90 -30.68 9.07 -10.90
N THR A 91 -30.09 10.19 -10.48
CA THR A 91 -28.72 10.23 -9.90
C THR A 91 -28.63 9.41 -8.61
N ILE A 92 -29.60 9.56 -7.70
CA ILE A 92 -29.63 8.77 -6.44
C ILE A 92 -29.85 7.29 -6.78
N VAL A 93 -30.77 7.00 -7.68
CA VAL A 93 -31.04 5.63 -8.12
C VAL A 93 -29.81 5.00 -8.78
N ALA A 94 -29.12 5.73 -9.67
CA ALA A 94 -27.92 5.25 -10.33
C ALA A 94 -26.76 5.04 -9.32
N LEU A 95 -26.56 5.98 -8.39
CA LEU A 95 -25.49 5.88 -7.37
C LEU A 95 -25.63 4.65 -6.48
N VAL A 96 -26.86 4.32 -6.10
CA VAL A 96 -27.15 3.16 -5.23
C VAL A 96 -27.42 1.91 -6.05
N GLY A 97 -27.98 2.05 -7.25
CA GLY A 97 -28.64 1.00 -8.03
C GLY A 97 -27.76 -0.11 -8.58
N ALA A 98 -28.36 -0.94 -9.46
CA ALA A 98 -27.82 -2.22 -9.86
C ALA A 98 -26.94 -2.20 -11.14
N ASP A 99 -26.86 -1.07 -11.89
CA ASP A 99 -26.10 -1.06 -13.14
C ASP A 99 -24.62 -0.70 -12.91
N TYR A 100 -24.36 0.47 -12.33
CA TYR A 100 -23.00 0.99 -12.11
C TYR A 100 -22.78 1.46 -10.66
N GLY A 101 -23.80 1.40 -9.82
CA GLY A 101 -23.80 1.94 -8.47
C GLY A 101 -23.20 1.00 -7.42
N ILE A 102 -23.28 1.43 -6.16
CA ILE A 102 -22.72 0.73 -4.99
C ILE A 102 -23.22 -0.71 -4.89
N VAL A 103 -24.52 -0.94 -5.12
CA VAL A 103 -25.09 -2.30 -5.03
C VAL A 103 -24.54 -3.20 -6.12
N SER A 104 -24.38 -2.71 -7.36
CA SER A 104 -23.79 -3.47 -8.47
C SER A 104 -22.39 -3.95 -8.15
N VAL A 105 -21.52 -3.05 -7.68
CA VAL A 105 -20.12 -3.39 -7.39
C VAL A 105 -19.96 -4.32 -6.18
N LEU A 106 -20.87 -4.25 -5.22
CA LEU A 106 -20.89 -5.17 -4.07
C LEU A 106 -21.54 -6.52 -4.40
N ALA A 107 -22.45 -6.56 -5.38
CA ALA A 107 -23.07 -7.80 -5.83
C ALA A 107 -22.17 -8.60 -6.79
N ASP A 108 -21.10 -8.00 -7.27
CA ASP A 108 -20.11 -8.67 -8.10
C ASP A 108 -19.35 -9.74 -7.29
N SER A 109 -19.29 -10.96 -7.83
CA SER A 109 -18.70 -12.10 -7.11
C SER A 109 -17.19 -11.96 -6.88
N TYR A 110 -16.48 -11.34 -7.82
CA TYR A 110 -15.05 -11.09 -7.72
C TYR A 110 -14.75 -10.09 -6.58
N ASN A 111 -15.46 -8.96 -6.57
CA ASN A 111 -15.32 -7.93 -5.54
C ASN A 111 -15.71 -8.46 -4.16
N MET A 112 -16.81 -9.21 -4.07
CA MET A 112 -17.24 -9.80 -2.81
C MET A 112 -16.23 -10.85 -2.30
N GLY A 113 -15.61 -11.61 -3.20
CA GLY A 113 -14.54 -12.54 -2.85
C GLY A 113 -13.34 -11.84 -2.22
N ILE A 114 -12.93 -10.69 -2.76
CA ILE A 114 -11.87 -9.86 -2.16
C ILE A 114 -12.26 -9.36 -0.76
N ILE A 115 -13.49 -8.90 -0.57
CA ILE A 115 -13.98 -8.47 0.76
C ILE A 115 -13.92 -9.63 1.77
N VAL A 116 -14.38 -10.82 1.38
CA VAL A 116 -14.30 -12.02 2.22
C VAL A 116 -12.85 -12.34 2.58
N PHE A 117 -11.93 -12.28 1.62
CA PHE A 117 -10.50 -12.51 1.86
C PHE A 117 -9.91 -11.52 2.87
N LEU A 118 -10.19 -10.22 2.72
CA LEU A 118 -9.71 -9.19 3.65
C LEU A 118 -10.22 -9.43 5.08
N VAL A 119 -11.51 -9.74 5.24
CA VAL A 119 -12.08 -10.07 6.56
C VAL A 119 -11.39 -11.28 7.18
N VAL A 120 -11.15 -12.32 6.38
CA VAL A 120 -10.43 -13.53 6.81
C VAL A 120 -9.01 -13.20 7.24
N LEU A 121 -8.29 -12.38 6.49
CA LEU A 121 -6.95 -11.92 6.87
C LEU A 121 -6.98 -11.18 8.21
N GLY A 122 -7.89 -10.25 8.42
CA GLY A 122 -8.04 -9.54 9.70
C GLY A 122 -8.28 -10.49 10.88
N ILE A 123 -9.08 -11.54 10.68
CA ILE A 123 -9.32 -12.57 11.71
C ILE A 123 -8.04 -13.36 12.00
N MET A 124 -7.30 -13.78 10.96
CA MET A 124 -6.04 -14.50 11.11
C MET A 124 -4.99 -13.68 11.85
N VAL A 125 -4.89 -12.38 11.52
CA VAL A 125 -4.02 -11.42 12.19
C VAL A 125 -4.31 -11.35 13.68
N ASP A 126 -5.58 -11.18 14.07
CA ASP A 126 -5.98 -11.13 15.47
C ASP A 126 -5.67 -12.44 16.22
N LEU A 127 -5.88 -13.60 15.55
CA LEU A 127 -5.53 -14.92 16.11
C LEU A 127 -4.02 -15.09 16.33
N MET A 128 -3.18 -14.69 15.35
CA MET A 128 -1.73 -14.80 15.45
C MET A 128 -1.17 -13.89 16.55
N ASN A 129 -1.71 -12.68 16.70
CA ASN A 129 -1.37 -11.78 17.80
C ASN A 129 -1.65 -12.42 19.15
N LYS A 130 -2.84 -12.98 19.34
CA LYS A 130 -3.24 -13.67 20.59
C LYS A 130 -2.47 -14.96 20.84
N GLY A 131 -1.97 -15.61 19.78
CA GLY A 131 -1.25 -16.89 19.83
C GLY A 131 0.14 -16.82 20.46
N GLY A 132 0.71 -15.61 20.61
CA GLY A 132 2.01 -15.38 21.27
C GLY A 132 3.23 -15.74 20.41
N GLY A 133 3.06 -15.98 19.10
CA GLY A 133 4.15 -16.27 18.16
C GLY A 133 5.13 -15.12 18.03
N SER A 134 4.63 -13.89 17.99
CA SER A 134 5.40 -12.66 17.95
C SER A 134 6.31 -12.50 19.16
N GLU A 135 5.81 -12.74 20.38
CA GLU A 135 6.61 -12.70 21.61
C GLU A 135 7.72 -13.77 21.63
N ALA A 136 7.42 -14.97 21.13
CA ALA A 136 8.40 -16.04 21.04
C ALA A 136 9.56 -15.68 20.10
N PHE A 137 9.24 -15.01 18.98
CA PHE A 137 10.25 -14.49 18.07
C PHE A 137 11.13 -13.43 18.76
N GLY A 138 10.54 -12.49 19.50
CA GLY A 138 11.28 -11.47 20.25
C GLY A 138 12.23 -12.08 21.29
N ARG A 139 11.79 -13.08 22.03
CA ARG A 139 12.66 -13.81 22.98
C ARG A 139 13.82 -14.52 22.31
N TRP A 140 13.60 -15.13 21.14
CA TRP A 140 14.64 -15.76 20.33
C TRP A 140 15.62 -14.70 19.79
N ALA A 141 15.12 -13.61 19.22
CA ALA A 141 15.90 -12.54 18.68
C ALA A 141 16.85 -11.91 19.72
N LYS A 142 16.33 -11.63 20.92
CA LYS A 142 17.14 -11.05 22.02
C LYS A 142 18.33 -11.94 22.43
N LYS A 143 18.21 -13.27 22.28
CA LYS A 143 19.30 -14.22 22.59
C LYS A 143 20.31 -14.37 21.44
N THR A 144 19.88 -14.16 20.21
CA THR A 144 20.64 -14.50 19.00
C THR A 144 21.38 -13.30 18.43
N VAL A 145 20.81 -12.10 18.53
CA VAL A 145 21.36 -10.87 17.97
C VAL A 145 22.52 -10.36 18.81
N LYS A 146 23.65 -10.09 18.16
CA LYS A 146 24.89 -9.64 18.83
C LYS A 146 25.39 -8.25 18.38
N SER A 147 24.83 -7.67 17.33
CA SER A 147 25.26 -6.37 16.80
C SER A 147 24.10 -5.49 16.38
N ARG A 148 24.33 -4.18 16.30
CA ARG A 148 23.36 -3.19 15.85
C ARG A 148 22.88 -3.47 14.41
N CYS A 149 23.82 -3.76 13.51
CA CYS A 149 23.51 -4.12 12.14
C CYS A 149 22.59 -5.35 12.09
N ALA A 150 22.92 -6.41 12.85
CA ALA A 150 22.08 -7.61 12.92
C ALA A 150 20.68 -7.33 13.50
N ALA A 151 20.57 -6.41 14.48
CA ALA A 151 19.27 -6.01 15.04
C ALA A 151 18.40 -5.30 13.99
N GLN A 152 18.97 -4.38 13.22
CA GLN A 152 18.25 -3.67 12.14
C GLN A 152 17.83 -4.62 11.01
N LEU A 153 18.74 -5.48 10.55
CA LEU A 153 18.44 -6.45 9.49
C LEU A 153 17.43 -7.52 9.95
N LEU A 154 17.46 -7.93 11.21
CA LEU A 154 16.46 -8.86 11.75
C LEU A 154 15.10 -8.18 11.90
N THR A 155 15.07 -6.89 12.27
CA THR A 155 13.82 -6.11 12.26
C THR A 155 13.23 -6.03 10.86
N MET A 156 14.04 -5.73 9.85
CA MET A 156 13.64 -5.75 8.45
C MET A 156 13.14 -7.15 8.02
N LEU A 157 13.88 -8.21 8.37
CA LEU A 157 13.50 -9.58 8.03
C LEU A 157 12.15 -9.95 8.64
N LEU A 158 11.89 -9.58 9.90
CA LEU A 158 10.60 -9.80 10.52
C LEU A 158 9.48 -9.03 9.79
N GLY A 159 9.73 -7.77 9.42
CA GLY A 159 8.80 -6.97 8.62
C GLY A 159 8.51 -7.63 7.25
N VAL A 160 9.54 -8.16 6.58
CA VAL A 160 9.36 -8.91 5.33
C VAL A 160 8.56 -10.20 5.55
N LEU A 161 8.73 -10.89 6.66
CA LEU A 161 7.97 -12.12 6.98
C LEU A 161 6.50 -11.84 7.32
N ILE A 162 6.19 -10.64 7.82
CA ILE A 162 4.83 -10.23 8.17
C ILE A 162 4.22 -9.38 7.03
N PHE A 163 4.25 -9.90 5.81
CA PHE A 163 3.82 -9.19 4.60
C PHE A 163 2.31 -9.27 4.31
N ILE A 164 1.54 -9.93 5.15
CA ILE A 164 0.11 -10.19 4.91
C ILE A 164 -0.69 -8.90 4.90
N ASP A 165 -0.39 -8.02 5.88
CA ASP A 165 -1.10 -6.76 6.10
C ASP A 165 -0.16 -5.73 6.74
N ASP A 166 -0.20 -4.49 6.26
CA ASP A 166 0.70 -3.42 6.68
C ASP A 166 0.41 -2.89 8.10
N TYR A 167 -0.84 -2.82 8.52
CA TYR A 167 -1.21 -2.42 9.88
C TYR A 167 -0.75 -3.44 10.92
N PHE A 168 -0.96 -4.72 10.60
CA PHE A 168 -0.45 -5.80 11.43
C PHE A 168 1.07 -5.80 11.53
N ASN A 169 1.74 -5.55 10.41
CA ASN A 169 3.20 -5.42 10.36
C ASN A 169 3.68 -4.33 11.34
N CYS A 170 3.15 -3.11 11.22
CA CYS A 170 3.57 -1.97 12.04
C CYS A 170 3.52 -2.26 13.54
N LEU A 171 2.40 -2.79 14.03
CA LEU A 171 2.21 -3.03 15.45
C LEU A 171 3.03 -4.21 15.95
N THR A 172 3.06 -5.30 15.18
CA THR A 172 3.71 -6.55 15.59
C THR A 172 5.23 -6.43 15.58
N VAL A 173 5.82 -5.93 14.48
CA VAL A 173 7.27 -5.75 14.37
C VAL A 173 7.77 -4.79 15.47
N GLY A 174 7.02 -3.71 15.72
CA GLY A 174 7.32 -2.76 16.78
C GLY A 174 7.36 -3.41 18.17
N ALA A 175 6.29 -4.06 18.57
CA ALA A 175 6.17 -4.72 19.87
C ALA A 175 7.27 -5.78 20.09
N VAL A 176 7.59 -6.55 19.04
CA VAL A 176 8.55 -7.66 19.08
C VAL A 176 10.00 -7.18 19.10
N MET A 177 10.34 -6.19 18.26
CA MET A 177 11.73 -5.79 18.05
C MET A 177 12.19 -4.62 18.92
N ARG A 178 11.27 -3.88 19.52
CA ARG A 178 11.62 -2.77 20.42
C ARG A 178 12.61 -3.19 21.54
N PRO A 179 12.38 -4.26 22.32
CA PRO A 179 13.32 -4.67 23.36
C PRO A 179 14.70 -5.09 22.82
N VAL A 180 14.73 -5.61 21.57
CA VAL A 180 15.97 -6.02 20.89
C VAL A 180 16.75 -4.79 20.44
N THR A 181 16.10 -3.83 19.79
CA THR A 181 16.72 -2.60 19.29
C THR A 181 17.21 -1.70 20.43
N GLU A 182 16.43 -1.58 21.51
CA GLU A 182 16.82 -0.83 22.71
C GLU A 182 18.08 -1.41 23.37
N SER A 183 18.16 -2.75 23.49
CA SER A 183 19.35 -3.42 24.04
C SER A 183 20.62 -3.19 23.21
N HIS A 184 20.46 -2.74 21.95
CA HIS A 184 21.56 -2.39 21.04
C HIS A 184 21.68 -0.87 20.82
N LYS A 185 21.02 -0.06 21.65
CA LYS A 185 21.06 1.41 21.59
C LYS A 185 20.71 1.97 20.19
N ILE A 186 19.72 1.37 19.55
CA ILE A 186 19.09 1.88 18.33
C ILE A 186 17.95 2.80 18.75
N SER A 187 17.90 4.03 18.21
CA SER A 187 16.87 5.00 18.56
C SER A 187 15.47 4.49 18.19
N ARG A 188 14.46 4.92 18.93
CA ARG A 188 13.06 4.59 18.62
C ARG A 188 12.62 5.14 17.27
N ALA A 189 13.17 6.28 16.85
CA ALA A 189 12.95 6.83 15.52
C ALA A 189 13.49 5.93 14.40
N LYS A 190 14.67 5.32 14.59
CA LYS A 190 15.22 4.36 13.62
C LYS A 190 14.42 3.08 13.56
N LEU A 191 13.96 2.57 14.70
CA LEU A 191 13.06 1.43 14.74
C LEU A 191 11.74 1.73 14.01
N ALA A 192 11.12 2.88 14.29
CA ALA A 192 9.89 3.31 13.62
C ALA A 192 10.08 3.40 12.09
N TYR A 193 11.20 3.94 11.62
CA TYR A 193 11.54 3.97 10.20
C TYR A 193 11.62 2.57 9.58
N ILE A 194 12.31 1.61 10.22
CA ILE A 194 12.43 0.24 9.67
C ILE A 194 11.06 -0.44 9.62
N ILE A 195 10.23 -0.23 10.63
CA ILE A 195 8.85 -0.76 10.68
C ILE A 195 8.04 -0.21 9.50
N ASP A 196 7.94 1.11 9.37
CA ASP A 196 7.16 1.78 8.35
C ASP A 196 7.64 1.42 6.93
N ALA A 197 8.98 1.41 6.75
CA ALA A 197 9.63 1.03 5.49
C ALA A 197 9.50 -0.46 5.11
N THR A 198 9.03 -1.31 6.01
CA THR A 198 8.75 -2.74 5.76
C THR A 198 7.26 -3.10 5.90
N ALA A 199 6.39 -2.13 6.13
CA ALA A 199 4.95 -2.34 6.19
C ALA A 199 4.33 -2.27 4.78
N ALA A 200 3.78 -1.14 4.37
CA ALA A 200 3.19 -0.97 3.05
C ALA A 200 4.15 -1.31 1.89
N PRO A 201 5.46 -0.95 1.90
CA PRO A 201 6.36 -1.32 0.83
C PRO A 201 6.50 -2.83 0.60
N VAL A 202 6.50 -3.63 1.67
CA VAL A 202 6.61 -5.09 1.56
C VAL A 202 5.28 -5.71 1.13
N CYS A 203 4.16 -5.28 1.70
CA CYS A 203 2.84 -5.78 1.32
C CYS A 203 2.51 -5.52 -0.15
N MET A 204 2.99 -4.39 -0.71
CA MET A 204 2.81 -4.00 -2.10
C MET A 204 3.60 -4.84 -3.12
N ILE A 205 4.62 -5.55 -2.68
CA ILE A 205 5.42 -6.46 -3.53
C ILE A 205 5.23 -7.93 -3.17
N ALA A 206 4.30 -8.24 -2.26
CA ALA A 206 3.96 -9.59 -1.86
C ALA A 206 2.76 -10.11 -2.66
N PRO A 207 2.90 -11.25 -3.39
CA PRO A 207 1.86 -11.72 -4.31
C PRO A 207 0.59 -12.23 -3.63
N VAL A 208 0.64 -12.48 -2.32
CA VAL A 208 -0.51 -12.89 -1.49
C VAL A 208 -0.55 -12.01 -0.26
N SER A 209 -1.21 -10.87 -0.37
CA SER A 209 -1.34 -9.87 0.71
C SER A 209 -2.69 -9.17 0.61
N SER A 210 -3.03 -8.36 1.62
CA SER A 210 -4.18 -7.46 1.54
C SER A 210 -4.09 -6.53 0.32
N TRP A 211 -2.88 -6.08 -0.03
CA TRP A 211 -2.64 -5.23 -1.19
C TRP A 211 -2.75 -5.95 -2.53
N ALA A 212 -2.29 -7.21 -2.63
CA ALA A 212 -2.47 -8.01 -3.82
C ALA A 212 -3.96 -8.18 -4.16
N ALA A 213 -4.79 -8.45 -3.15
CA ALA A 213 -6.23 -8.54 -3.31
C ALA A 213 -6.85 -7.20 -3.74
N ALA A 214 -6.52 -6.11 -3.05
CA ALA A 214 -7.09 -4.79 -3.33
C ALA A 214 -6.73 -4.27 -4.72
N VAL A 215 -5.43 -4.27 -5.07
CA VAL A 215 -4.97 -3.74 -6.37
C VAL A 215 -5.53 -4.58 -7.52
N SER A 216 -5.61 -5.92 -7.35
CA SER A 216 -6.26 -6.79 -8.34
C SER A 216 -7.68 -6.35 -8.65
N GLY A 217 -8.46 -5.97 -7.62
CA GLY A 217 -9.82 -5.50 -7.77
C GLY A 217 -9.94 -4.15 -8.48
N TYR A 218 -8.93 -3.28 -8.37
CA TYR A 218 -8.94 -1.98 -9.05
C TYR A 218 -8.64 -2.08 -10.55
N VAL A 219 -7.89 -3.11 -10.98
CA VAL A 219 -7.30 -3.16 -12.33
C VAL A 219 -7.81 -4.30 -13.20
N THR A 220 -8.89 -4.97 -12.81
CA THR A 220 -9.50 -6.02 -13.62
C THR A 220 -9.95 -5.46 -14.97
N THR A 221 -9.47 -6.03 -16.07
CA THR A 221 -9.83 -5.69 -17.44
C THR A 221 -10.23 -6.94 -18.22
N ALA A 222 -10.77 -6.79 -19.43
CA ALA A 222 -11.07 -7.93 -20.28
C ALA A 222 -9.82 -8.67 -20.76
N ASP A 223 -8.67 -7.98 -20.82
CA ASP A 223 -7.44 -8.46 -21.46
C ASP A 223 -6.44 -9.09 -20.48
N ILE A 224 -6.56 -8.84 -19.17
CA ILE A 224 -5.68 -9.40 -18.15
C ILE A 224 -6.37 -9.52 -16.80
N ASN A 225 -6.06 -10.60 -16.08
CA ASN A 225 -6.44 -10.79 -14.70
C ASN A 225 -5.72 -9.80 -13.78
N GLY A 226 -6.47 -9.20 -12.84
CA GLY A 226 -5.92 -8.21 -11.91
C GLY A 226 -4.78 -8.73 -11.04
N ILE A 227 -4.81 -9.99 -10.60
CA ILE A 227 -3.72 -10.59 -9.82
C ILE A 227 -2.46 -10.81 -10.65
N GLU A 228 -2.61 -11.19 -11.92
CA GLU A 228 -1.48 -11.32 -12.85
C GLU A 228 -0.82 -9.96 -13.09
N LEU A 229 -1.62 -8.92 -13.36
CA LEU A 229 -1.11 -7.56 -13.53
C LEU A 229 -0.42 -7.04 -12.27
N PHE A 230 -0.98 -7.36 -11.08
CA PHE A 230 -0.34 -7.05 -9.81
C PHE A 230 1.02 -7.76 -9.66
N VAL A 231 1.13 -9.03 -10.01
CA VAL A 231 2.41 -9.75 -9.91
C VAL A 231 3.43 -9.22 -10.93
N GLN A 232 2.99 -8.89 -12.13
CA GLN A 232 3.88 -8.32 -13.16
C GLN A 232 4.45 -6.95 -12.77
N GLN A 233 3.73 -6.14 -11.98
CA GLN A 233 4.23 -4.83 -11.53
C GLN A 233 5.33 -4.91 -10.47
N ILE A 234 5.47 -6.03 -9.72
CA ILE A 234 6.40 -6.16 -8.60
C ILE A 234 7.84 -5.74 -8.95
N PRO A 235 8.48 -6.26 -10.01
CA PRO A 235 9.86 -5.90 -10.34
C PRO A 235 10.02 -4.46 -10.85
N TRP A 236 8.94 -3.77 -11.17
CA TRP A 236 8.91 -2.37 -11.55
C TRP A 236 8.57 -1.43 -10.39
N ASN A 237 8.22 -1.96 -9.23
CA ASN A 237 7.85 -1.17 -8.06
C ASN A 237 9.11 -0.61 -7.37
N TYR A 238 9.71 0.41 -8.00
CA TYR A 238 11.02 0.92 -7.58
C TYR A 238 11.02 1.48 -6.16
N TYR A 239 9.99 2.24 -5.75
CA TYR A 239 9.99 2.81 -4.41
C TYR A 239 10.03 1.73 -3.33
N CYS A 240 9.18 0.73 -3.43
CA CYS A 240 9.10 -0.36 -2.46
C CYS A 240 10.40 -1.19 -2.43
N LEU A 241 10.91 -1.58 -3.61
CA LEU A 241 12.13 -2.38 -3.71
C LEU A 241 13.37 -1.60 -3.23
N LEU A 242 13.52 -0.33 -3.64
CA LEU A 242 14.66 0.50 -3.26
C LEU A 242 14.62 0.91 -1.79
N THR A 243 13.44 0.99 -1.16
CA THR A 243 13.31 1.20 0.28
C THR A 243 13.93 0.02 1.06
N LEU A 244 13.74 -1.22 0.61
CA LEU A 244 14.40 -2.39 1.20
C LEU A 244 15.92 -2.36 0.98
N VAL A 245 16.37 -2.01 -0.23
CA VAL A 245 17.79 -1.80 -0.53
C VAL A 245 18.38 -0.71 0.38
N MET A 246 17.64 0.38 0.60
CA MET A 246 18.02 1.46 1.51
C MET A 246 18.29 0.93 2.92
N ILE A 247 17.37 0.16 3.53
CA ILE A 247 17.53 -0.38 4.88
C ILE A 247 18.79 -1.26 4.96
N VAL A 248 18.99 -2.14 3.98
CA VAL A 248 20.17 -3.03 3.95
C VAL A 248 21.46 -2.22 3.88
N VAL A 249 21.54 -1.27 2.95
CA VAL A 249 22.78 -0.51 2.73
C VAL A 249 23.11 0.41 3.91
N ILE A 250 22.13 1.13 4.48
CA ILE A 250 22.38 1.99 5.64
C ILE A 250 22.78 1.17 6.87
N SER A 251 22.19 -0.01 7.06
CA SER A 251 22.54 -0.92 8.17
C SER A 251 23.96 -1.46 8.04
N LEU A 252 24.35 -1.93 6.85
CA LEU A 252 25.69 -2.44 6.56
C LEU A 252 26.78 -1.37 6.62
N LEU A 253 26.46 -0.14 6.18
CA LEU A 253 27.39 0.97 6.16
C LEU A 253 27.44 1.73 7.50
N ASN A 254 26.59 1.42 8.49
CA ASN A 254 26.34 2.23 9.67
C ASN A 254 26.15 3.72 9.30
N LEU A 255 25.31 3.96 8.31
CA LEU A 255 25.07 5.28 7.75
C LEU A 255 23.75 5.84 8.25
N ASP A 256 23.84 6.97 8.94
CA ASP A 256 22.70 7.81 9.26
C ASP A 256 22.95 9.25 8.82
N TYR A 257 21.91 9.95 8.37
CA TYR A 257 22.00 11.33 7.91
C TYR A 257 20.70 12.09 8.19
N GLY A 258 20.73 13.41 7.95
CA GLY A 258 19.63 14.28 8.34
C GLY A 258 19.39 14.27 9.85
N LEU A 259 18.14 14.35 10.26
CA LEU A 259 17.78 14.34 11.67
C LEU A 259 17.99 12.96 12.33
N MET A 260 17.93 11.87 11.56
CA MET A 260 18.17 10.53 12.08
C MET A 260 19.57 10.36 12.66
N LEU A 261 20.60 10.99 12.06
CA LEU A 261 21.95 10.96 12.59
C LEU A 261 22.02 11.48 14.03
N LYS A 262 21.28 12.55 14.35
CA LYS A 262 21.23 13.10 15.71
C LYS A 262 20.55 12.12 16.69
N HIS A 263 19.47 11.46 16.26
CA HIS A 263 18.76 10.47 17.08
C HIS A 263 19.64 9.26 17.37
N GLU A 264 20.33 8.75 16.36
CA GLU A 264 21.24 7.62 16.51
C GLU A 264 22.48 7.96 17.35
N TYR A 265 23.05 9.15 17.18
CA TYR A 265 24.13 9.63 18.03
C TYR A 265 23.71 9.72 19.50
N ASN A 266 22.55 10.31 19.81
CA ASN A 266 22.07 10.41 21.18
C ASN A 266 21.77 9.03 21.78
N ALA A 267 21.22 8.11 21.02
CA ALA A 267 20.97 6.75 21.47
C ALA A 267 22.25 5.98 21.81
N GLN A 268 23.29 6.11 20.96
CA GLN A 268 24.54 5.36 21.12
C GLN A 268 25.47 5.96 22.19
N VAL A 269 25.66 7.28 22.15
CA VAL A 269 26.66 7.97 22.95
C VAL A 269 26.09 8.46 24.29
N LYS A 270 24.82 8.91 24.29
CA LYS A 270 24.17 9.50 25.46
C LYS A 270 23.15 8.60 26.14
N ASP A 271 22.92 7.41 25.61
CA ASP A 271 21.89 6.46 26.09
C ASP A 271 20.45 7.05 26.08
N ASP A 272 20.21 8.03 25.19
CA ASP A 272 18.92 8.67 25.02
C ASP A 272 18.24 8.19 23.74
N LEU A 273 17.32 7.24 23.87
CA LEU A 273 16.59 6.64 22.76
C LEU A 273 15.54 7.56 22.13
N PHE A 274 15.17 8.67 22.80
CA PHE A 274 14.09 9.56 22.40
C PHE A 274 14.55 10.85 21.74
N THR A 275 15.67 11.41 22.17
CA THR A 275 16.29 12.65 21.68
C THR A 275 15.55 13.94 22.04
N THR A 276 14.23 13.94 22.07
CA THR A 276 13.39 15.12 22.36
C THR A 276 12.72 15.01 23.73
N PRO A 277 12.24 16.14 24.31
CA PRO A 277 11.55 16.12 25.59
C PRO A 277 10.22 15.35 25.58
N GLU A 278 9.59 15.24 24.41
CA GLU A 278 8.33 14.53 24.24
C GLU A 278 8.55 13.02 24.33
N ARG A 279 8.06 12.42 25.41
CA ARG A 279 8.24 10.99 25.72
C ARG A 279 6.90 10.32 26.05
N PRO A 280 5.97 10.25 25.10
CA PRO A 280 4.59 9.82 25.38
C PRO A 280 4.49 8.38 25.90
N PHE A 281 5.52 7.56 25.67
CA PHE A 281 5.55 6.14 26.05
C PHE A 281 6.63 5.84 27.12
N GLU A 282 7.18 6.87 27.80
CA GLU A 282 8.15 6.65 28.87
C GLU A 282 7.48 6.00 30.08
N GLY A 283 7.98 4.84 30.52
CA GLY A 283 7.41 4.07 31.63
C GLY A 283 6.17 3.22 31.27
N ALA A 284 5.76 3.20 30.01
CA ALA A 284 4.76 2.25 29.54
C ALA A 284 5.41 0.86 29.35
N ASP A 285 5.35 0.04 30.37
CA ASP A 285 5.73 -1.38 30.32
C ASP A 285 4.56 -2.18 29.71
N ASP A 286 4.30 -2.00 28.43
CA ASP A 286 3.26 -2.72 27.67
C ASP A 286 3.71 -4.12 27.26
N TYR A 287 4.24 -4.88 28.20
CA TYR A 287 4.26 -6.31 28.01
C TYR A 287 2.89 -6.85 28.43
N GLU A 288 1.96 -6.98 27.48
CA GLU A 288 0.82 -7.90 27.71
C GLU A 288 1.40 -9.21 28.21
N LYS A 289 0.85 -9.68 29.33
CA LYS A 289 1.31 -10.95 29.93
C LYS A 289 1.22 -12.04 28.87
N PRO A 290 2.29 -12.83 28.67
CA PRO A 290 2.32 -13.86 27.64
C PRO A 290 1.08 -14.73 27.70
N ALA A 291 0.55 -15.11 26.54
CA ALA A 291 -0.51 -16.09 26.45
C ALA A 291 -0.14 -17.33 27.29
N LYS A 292 -1.09 -17.87 28.04
CA LYS A 292 -0.87 -19.04 28.88
C LYS A 292 -0.47 -20.22 27.99
N GLY A 293 0.84 -20.48 27.84
CA GLY A 293 1.34 -21.59 27.05
C GLY A 293 2.80 -21.42 26.61
N LYS A 294 3.39 -22.46 26.05
CA LYS A 294 4.72 -22.43 25.41
C LYS A 294 4.56 -21.88 23.98
N SER A 295 4.55 -20.56 23.80
CA SER A 295 4.56 -19.96 22.47
C SER A 295 5.90 -20.22 21.75
N SER A 296 5.82 -20.45 20.44
CA SER A 296 6.96 -20.72 19.55
C SER A 296 6.97 -19.73 18.38
N VAL A 297 8.12 -19.48 17.79
CA VAL A 297 8.25 -18.76 16.52
C VAL A 297 7.39 -19.37 15.41
N LEU A 298 7.19 -20.69 15.47
CA LEU A 298 6.34 -21.42 14.52
C LEU A 298 4.86 -21.00 14.62
N ASP A 299 4.42 -20.47 15.75
CA ASP A 299 3.04 -19.99 15.94
C ASP A 299 2.75 -18.70 15.12
N LEU A 300 3.80 -18.01 14.65
CA LEU A 300 3.72 -16.92 13.68
C LEU A 300 3.87 -17.44 12.24
N LEU A 301 4.85 -18.29 11.98
CA LEU A 301 5.23 -18.68 10.62
C LEU A 301 4.28 -19.70 9.98
N ILE A 302 3.81 -20.70 10.74
CA ILE A 302 3.00 -21.79 10.17
C ILE A 302 1.67 -21.28 9.59
N PRO A 303 0.87 -20.44 10.27
CA PRO A 303 -0.37 -19.92 9.69
C PRO A 303 -0.12 -19.15 8.39
N VAL A 304 0.95 -18.34 8.33
CA VAL A 304 1.32 -17.54 7.15
C VAL A 304 1.71 -18.45 5.98
N ILE A 305 2.59 -19.42 6.21
CA ILE A 305 3.03 -20.37 5.17
C ILE A 305 1.85 -21.15 4.62
N VAL A 306 0.97 -21.65 5.50
CA VAL A 306 -0.22 -22.40 5.07
C VAL A 306 -1.15 -21.51 4.27
N LEU A 307 -1.39 -20.27 4.69
CA LEU A 307 -2.19 -19.30 3.92
C LEU A 307 -1.66 -19.12 2.49
N ILE A 308 -0.35 -18.87 2.36
CA ILE A 308 0.28 -18.67 1.04
C ILE A 308 0.09 -19.92 0.16
N VAL A 309 0.44 -21.09 0.71
CA VAL A 309 0.36 -22.36 -0.05
C VAL A 309 -1.07 -22.63 -0.51
N VAL A 310 -2.04 -22.44 0.38
CA VAL A 310 -3.45 -22.73 0.06
C VAL A 310 -4.01 -21.69 -0.92
N CYS A 311 -3.65 -20.40 -0.79
CA CYS A 311 -4.06 -19.38 -1.76
C CYS A 311 -3.47 -19.64 -3.15
N VAL A 312 -2.19 -20.02 -3.26
CA VAL A 312 -1.57 -20.37 -4.54
C VAL A 312 -2.26 -21.60 -5.17
N ILE A 313 -2.55 -22.64 -4.36
CA ILE A 313 -3.28 -23.81 -4.84
C ILE A 313 -4.69 -23.42 -5.30
N ALA A 314 -5.40 -22.56 -4.56
CA ALA A 314 -6.73 -22.10 -4.92
C ALA A 314 -6.73 -21.28 -6.21
N LEU A 315 -5.71 -20.41 -6.42
CA LEU A 315 -5.55 -19.65 -7.68
C LEU A 315 -5.38 -20.59 -8.88
N VAL A 316 -4.42 -21.51 -8.83
CA VAL A 316 -4.22 -22.42 -9.96
C VAL A 316 -5.38 -23.43 -10.14
N TYR A 317 -6.09 -23.77 -9.06
CA TYR A 317 -7.30 -24.59 -9.12
C TYR A 317 -8.43 -23.86 -9.87
N SER A 318 -8.68 -22.59 -9.53
CA SER A 318 -9.71 -21.78 -10.19
C SER A 318 -9.40 -21.52 -11.67
N GLY A 319 -8.11 -21.49 -12.04
CA GLY A 319 -7.66 -21.32 -13.44
C GLY A 319 -7.54 -22.63 -14.23
N GLY A 320 -8.11 -23.74 -13.74
CA GLY A 320 -8.24 -24.98 -14.49
C GLY A 320 -7.03 -25.93 -14.46
N TYR A 321 -6.03 -25.72 -13.57
CA TYR A 321 -4.82 -26.57 -13.53
C TYR A 321 -5.10 -28.07 -13.38
N PHE A 322 -6.14 -28.43 -12.65
CA PHE A 322 -6.50 -29.83 -12.34
C PHE A 322 -7.64 -30.36 -13.23
N THR A 323 -8.17 -29.57 -14.15
CA THR A 323 -9.36 -29.91 -14.96
C THR A 323 -8.95 -30.28 -16.39
N GLU A 324 -9.12 -31.56 -16.77
CA GLU A 324 -8.85 -32.01 -18.14
C GLU A 324 -9.74 -31.27 -19.16
N GLY A 325 -9.11 -30.74 -20.21
CA GLY A 325 -9.78 -29.99 -21.27
C GLY A 325 -9.74 -28.47 -21.13
N GLU A 326 -9.32 -27.95 -19.97
CA GLU A 326 -9.07 -26.53 -19.76
C GLU A 326 -7.67 -26.13 -20.27
N GLU A 327 -7.52 -24.89 -20.75
CA GLU A 327 -6.21 -24.38 -21.22
C GLU A 327 -5.13 -24.43 -20.14
N GLY A 328 -5.52 -24.24 -18.89
CA GLY A 328 -4.64 -24.27 -17.71
C GLY A 328 -4.21 -25.67 -17.27
N TYR A 329 -4.73 -26.75 -17.90
CA TYR A 329 -4.46 -28.12 -17.44
C TYR A 329 -2.95 -28.45 -17.41
N GLN A 330 -2.44 -28.75 -16.21
CA GLN A 330 -1.02 -29.03 -15.94
C GLN A 330 -0.04 -27.92 -16.39
N GLN A 331 -0.52 -26.69 -16.68
CA GLN A 331 0.30 -25.54 -17.04
C GLN A 331 0.15 -24.45 -15.97
N PHE A 332 1.08 -24.39 -15.03
CA PHE A 332 1.00 -23.50 -13.85
C PHE A 332 0.81 -22.03 -14.25
N THR A 333 1.59 -21.52 -15.20
CA THR A 333 1.54 -20.11 -15.61
C THR A 333 0.20 -19.77 -16.26
N VAL A 334 -0.31 -20.62 -17.14
CA VAL A 334 -1.61 -20.42 -17.80
C VAL A 334 -2.75 -20.48 -16.80
N ALA A 335 -2.75 -21.50 -15.91
CA ALA A 335 -3.75 -21.60 -14.86
C ALA A 335 -3.72 -20.42 -13.90
N PHE A 336 -2.52 -19.89 -13.58
CA PHE A 336 -2.41 -18.72 -12.72
C PHE A 336 -2.96 -17.46 -13.41
N SER A 337 -2.69 -17.27 -14.70
CA SER A 337 -3.23 -16.15 -15.49
C SER A 337 -4.75 -16.22 -15.67
N ASN A 338 -5.32 -17.43 -15.76
CA ASN A 338 -6.76 -17.65 -15.90
C ASN A 338 -7.50 -17.71 -14.55
N ALA A 339 -6.81 -17.47 -13.43
CA ALA A 339 -7.39 -17.61 -12.10
C ALA A 339 -8.49 -16.57 -11.82
N ASP A 340 -9.62 -17.01 -11.26
CA ASP A 340 -10.58 -16.13 -10.59
C ASP A 340 -10.04 -15.77 -9.19
N ALA A 341 -9.30 -14.66 -9.12
CA ALA A 341 -8.63 -14.24 -7.89
C ALA A 341 -9.62 -13.92 -6.76
N GLY A 342 -10.82 -13.40 -7.06
CA GLY A 342 -11.82 -13.10 -6.04
C GLY A 342 -12.25 -14.35 -5.30
N VAL A 343 -12.72 -15.37 -6.03
CA VAL A 343 -13.15 -16.64 -5.45
C VAL A 343 -11.98 -17.44 -4.88
N ALA A 344 -10.84 -17.47 -5.58
CA ALA A 344 -9.68 -18.25 -5.17
C ALA A 344 -9.06 -17.74 -3.87
N LEU A 345 -8.88 -16.42 -3.71
CA LEU A 345 -8.35 -15.84 -2.49
C LEU A 345 -9.31 -16.02 -1.31
N ALA A 346 -10.63 -15.85 -1.53
CA ALA A 346 -11.64 -16.12 -0.51
C ALA A 346 -11.59 -17.58 -0.04
N LEU A 347 -11.53 -18.53 -0.96
CA LEU A 347 -11.46 -19.97 -0.67
C LEU A 347 -10.16 -20.31 0.07
N GLY A 348 -9.02 -19.89 -0.48
CA GLY A 348 -7.71 -20.11 0.12
C GLY A 348 -7.59 -19.49 1.51
N GLY A 349 -8.09 -18.25 1.66
CA GLY A 349 -8.18 -17.57 2.94
C GLY A 349 -9.01 -18.33 3.98
N LEU A 350 -10.23 -18.77 3.61
CA LEU A 350 -11.09 -19.53 4.52
C LEU A 350 -10.45 -20.86 4.97
N ILE A 351 -9.81 -21.59 4.06
CA ILE A 351 -9.09 -22.82 4.41
C ILE A 351 -7.91 -22.49 5.35
N GLY A 352 -7.13 -21.44 5.05
CA GLY A 352 -6.05 -20.95 5.91
C GLY A 352 -6.53 -20.55 7.30
N LEU A 353 -7.69 -19.87 7.39
CA LEU A 353 -8.32 -19.52 8.65
C LEU A 353 -8.77 -20.74 9.46
N LEU A 354 -9.44 -21.70 8.82
CA LEU A 354 -9.85 -22.95 9.47
C LEU A 354 -8.64 -23.70 10.01
N PHE A 355 -7.58 -23.81 9.20
CA PHE A 355 -6.32 -24.39 9.66
C PHE A 355 -5.76 -23.65 10.88
N THR A 356 -5.77 -22.31 10.85
CA THR A 356 -5.25 -21.47 11.93
C THR A 356 -6.03 -21.67 13.23
N PHE A 357 -7.36 -21.78 13.18
CA PHE A 357 -8.18 -22.12 14.34
C PHE A 357 -7.79 -23.48 14.91
N VAL A 358 -7.76 -24.52 14.07
CA VAL A 358 -7.41 -25.90 14.50
C VAL A 358 -6.00 -25.94 15.06
N TYR A 359 -5.04 -25.30 14.41
CA TYR A 359 -3.65 -25.22 14.85
C TYR A 359 -3.53 -24.65 16.27
N PHE A 360 -4.14 -23.48 16.54
CA PHE A 360 -4.08 -22.86 17.85
C PHE A 360 -4.88 -23.61 18.93
N TRP A 361 -5.98 -24.28 18.57
CA TRP A 361 -6.69 -25.14 19.51
C TRP A 361 -5.87 -26.39 19.90
N LEU A 362 -5.23 -27.05 18.96
CA LEU A 362 -4.33 -28.16 19.21
C LEU A 362 -3.10 -27.76 20.04
N ARG A 363 -2.63 -26.53 19.86
CA ARG A 363 -1.56 -25.93 20.67
C ARG A 363 -2.02 -25.55 22.08
N GLY A 364 -3.31 -25.49 22.34
CA GLY A 364 -3.86 -25.01 23.61
C GLY A 364 -3.58 -23.53 23.89
N ALA A 365 -3.36 -22.73 22.83
CA ALA A 365 -3.05 -21.31 22.97
C ALA A 365 -4.25 -20.52 23.51
N PHE A 366 -5.45 -20.85 23.07
CA PHE A 366 -6.71 -20.27 23.56
C PHE A 366 -7.89 -21.23 23.40
N ASP A 367 -8.96 -20.94 24.14
CA ASP A 367 -10.22 -21.68 24.10
C ASP A 367 -11.11 -21.23 22.93
N PHE A 368 -12.15 -22.02 22.64
CA PHE A 368 -13.10 -21.74 21.57
C PHE A 368 -13.74 -20.34 21.69
N SER A 369 -14.15 -19.96 22.91
CA SER A 369 -14.82 -18.67 23.13
C SER A 369 -13.91 -17.47 22.83
N LYS A 370 -12.61 -17.57 23.16
CA LYS A 370 -11.64 -16.52 22.86
C LYS A 370 -11.36 -16.42 21.37
N SER A 371 -11.22 -17.58 20.69
CA SER A 371 -11.00 -17.58 19.25
C SER A 371 -12.18 -17.02 18.46
N MET A 372 -13.42 -17.28 18.88
CA MET A 372 -14.61 -16.70 18.23
C MET A 372 -14.70 -15.18 18.36
N LYS A 373 -14.12 -14.58 19.40
CA LYS A 373 -14.03 -13.11 19.55
C LYS A 373 -13.10 -12.47 18.52
N SER A 374 -12.23 -13.22 17.88
CA SER A 374 -11.36 -12.72 16.81
C SER A 374 -12.14 -12.44 15.52
N ILE A 375 -13.29 -13.06 15.30
CA ILE A 375 -14.12 -12.84 14.11
C ILE A 375 -14.59 -11.38 14.00
N PRO A 376 -15.32 -10.81 14.97
CA PRO A 376 -15.71 -9.41 14.88
C PRO A 376 -14.51 -8.45 14.93
N GLN A 377 -13.44 -8.77 15.64
CA GLN A 377 -12.26 -7.91 15.70
C GLN A 377 -11.55 -7.82 14.34
N GLY A 378 -11.40 -8.95 13.64
CA GLY A 378 -10.83 -8.98 12.29
C GLY A 378 -11.67 -8.19 11.29
N PHE A 379 -13.01 -8.27 11.39
CA PHE A 379 -13.89 -7.46 10.56
C PHE A 379 -13.69 -5.95 10.81
N ILE A 380 -13.61 -5.54 12.08
CA ILE A 380 -13.39 -4.13 12.46
C ILE A 380 -12.08 -3.60 11.90
N GLN A 381 -11.01 -4.40 11.90
CA GLN A 381 -9.71 -4.00 11.35
C GLN A 381 -9.77 -3.71 9.83
N MET A 382 -10.66 -4.38 9.10
CA MET A 382 -10.77 -4.25 7.64
C MET A 382 -11.89 -3.33 7.17
N ILE A 383 -12.62 -2.65 8.06
CA ILE A 383 -13.70 -1.72 7.68
C ILE A 383 -13.18 -0.60 6.78
N ALA A 384 -12.06 0.02 7.14
CA ALA A 384 -11.49 1.14 6.37
C ALA A 384 -11.10 0.74 4.93
N PRO A 385 -10.29 -0.30 4.70
CA PRO A 385 -10.02 -0.81 3.36
C PRO A 385 -11.28 -1.17 2.57
N ILE A 386 -12.26 -1.84 3.18
CA ILE A 386 -13.51 -2.26 2.51
C ILE A 386 -14.31 -1.04 2.01
N LEU A 387 -14.42 0.03 2.81
CA LEU A 387 -15.11 1.25 2.39
C LEU A 387 -14.40 1.93 1.22
N ILE A 388 -13.06 2.02 1.26
CA ILE A 388 -12.28 2.59 0.16
C ILE A 388 -12.46 1.77 -1.13
N LEU A 389 -12.37 0.44 -1.04
CA LEU A 389 -12.62 -0.47 -2.17
C LEU A 389 -14.00 -0.24 -2.78
N THR A 390 -15.04 -0.20 -1.96
CA THR A 390 -16.42 -0.01 -2.41
C THR A 390 -16.58 1.27 -3.21
N PHE A 391 -16.08 2.40 -2.70
CA PHE A 391 -16.17 3.67 -3.41
C PHE A 391 -15.26 3.73 -4.65
N ALA A 392 -14.07 3.15 -4.59
CA ALA A 392 -13.15 3.10 -5.72
C ALA A 392 -13.72 2.27 -6.88
N TRP A 393 -14.30 1.10 -6.59
CA TRP A 393 -14.99 0.28 -7.59
C TRP A 393 -16.19 1.02 -8.19
N THR A 394 -17.00 1.69 -7.37
CA THR A 394 -18.13 2.50 -7.84
C THR A 394 -17.66 3.64 -8.74
N LEU A 395 -16.60 4.35 -8.36
CA LEU A 395 -15.99 5.41 -9.17
C LEU A 395 -15.50 4.86 -10.52
N CYS A 396 -14.81 3.73 -10.49
CA CYS A 396 -14.32 3.04 -11.69
C CYS A 396 -15.48 2.61 -12.61
N SER A 397 -16.53 2.04 -12.04
CA SER A 397 -17.72 1.61 -12.76
C SER A 397 -18.38 2.77 -13.52
N PHE A 398 -18.59 3.91 -12.88
CA PHE A 398 -19.11 5.09 -13.59
C PHE A 398 -18.12 5.64 -14.62
N THR A 399 -16.84 5.78 -14.25
CA THR A 399 -15.85 6.44 -15.12
C THR A 399 -15.55 5.61 -16.36
N ARG A 400 -15.27 4.32 -16.18
CA ARG A 400 -14.80 3.44 -17.23
C ARG A 400 -15.95 2.82 -18.01
N ASN A 401 -16.92 2.20 -17.31
CA ASN A 401 -17.96 1.41 -17.96
C ASN A 401 -19.15 2.26 -18.42
N ALA A 402 -19.62 3.21 -17.57
CA ALA A 402 -20.76 4.06 -17.94
C ALA A 402 -20.38 5.22 -18.86
N MET A 403 -19.18 5.80 -18.71
CA MET A 403 -18.78 6.99 -19.47
C MET A 403 -17.61 6.77 -20.43
N PHE A 404 -17.12 5.53 -20.60
CA PHE A 404 -16.11 5.17 -21.60
C PHE A 404 -14.86 6.07 -21.57
N SER A 405 -14.33 6.36 -20.38
CA SER A 405 -13.17 7.24 -20.24
C SER A 405 -11.90 6.69 -20.91
N ALA A 406 -11.74 5.37 -20.98
CA ALA A 406 -10.64 4.74 -21.69
C ALA A 406 -10.61 5.09 -23.18
N GLU A 407 -11.79 5.17 -23.84
CA GLU A 407 -11.90 5.56 -25.25
C GLU A 407 -11.48 7.02 -25.48
N PHE A 408 -11.89 7.93 -24.58
CA PHE A 408 -11.40 9.33 -24.64
C PHE A 408 -9.89 9.41 -24.52
N VAL A 409 -9.30 8.70 -23.54
CA VAL A 409 -7.84 8.74 -23.31
C VAL A 409 -7.11 8.14 -24.49
N ARG A 410 -7.57 7.01 -25.04
CA ARG A 410 -7.01 6.37 -26.25
C ARG A 410 -6.96 7.36 -27.42
N ASN A 411 -8.07 8.04 -27.68
CA ASN A 411 -8.16 9.01 -28.77
C ASN A 411 -7.29 10.26 -28.55
N ALA A 412 -7.24 10.76 -27.31
CA ALA A 412 -6.38 11.89 -26.94
C ALA A 412 -4.89 11.58 -27.06
N MET A 413 -4.48 10.36 -26.73
CA MET A 413 -3.09 9.90 -26.73
C MET A 413 -2.61 9.43 -28.12
N ALA A 414 -3.51 9.19 -29.08
CA ALA A 414 -3.15 8.71 -30.41
C ALA A 414 -2.14 9.61 -31.16
N ASN A 415 -2.11 10.91 -30.84
CA ASN A 415 -1.23 11.88 -31.49
C ASN A 415 0.01 12.30 -30.65
N VAL A 416 0.24 11.71 -29.46
CA VAL A 416 1.27 12.14 -28.50
C VAL A 416 2.06 10.94 -27.97
N SER A 417 2.45 10.03 -28.86
CA SER A 417 3.05 8.74 -28.50
C SER A 417 4.34 8.86 -27.68
N GLU A 418 5.20 9.84 -27.98
CA GLU A 418 6.49 10.00 -27.26
C GLU A 418 6.30 10.48 -25.81
N LEU A 419 5.27 11.28 -25.51
CA LEU A 419 4.99 11.76 -24.17
C LEU A 419 4.54 10.64 -23.22
N LYS A 420 3.90 9.59 -23.75
CA LYS A 420 3.49 8.42 -22.98
C LYS A 420 4.64 7.74 -22.23
N LEU A 421 5.86 7.78 -22.79
CA LEU A 421 7.04 7.17 -22.18
C LEU A 421 7.43 7.83 -20.84
N PHE A 422 7.06 9.08 -20.63
CA PHE A 422 7.34 9.82 -19.39
C PHE A 422 6.18 9.76 -18.39
N LEU A 423 4.98 9.31 -18.82
CA LEU A 423 3.81 9.26 -17.94
C LEU A 423 4.01 8.43 -16.67
N PRO A 424 4.72 7.29 -16.65
CA PRO A 424 4.96 6.57 -15.40
C PRO A 424 5.64 7.44 -14.33
N ALA A 425 6.63 8.27 -14.71
CA ALA A 425 7.28 9.17 -13.77
C ALA A 425 6.32 10.28 -13.27
N VAL A 426 5.43 10.78 -14.12
CA VAL A 426 4.39 11.75 -13.75
C VAL A 426 3.36 11.10 -12.81
N ILE A 427 2.90 9.90 -13.12
CA ILE A 427 1.98 9.10 -12.29
C ILE A 427 2.57 8.88 -10.90
N PHE A 428 3.86 8.53 -10.81
CA PHE A 428 4.57 8.38 -9.54
C PHE A 428 4.49 9.66 -8.68
N ILE A 429 4.79 10.83 -9.27
CA ILE A 429 4.72 12.12 -8.56
C ILE A 429 3.30 12.46 -8.13
N ILE A 430 2.31 12.29 -9.02
CA ILE A 430 0.90 12.56 -8.69
C ILE A 430 0.45 11.65 -7.54
N GLY A 431 0.75 10.34 -7.62
CA GLY A 431 0.47 9.39 -6.54
C GLY A 431 1.14 9.80 -5.23
N ALA A 432 2.41 10.22 -5.27
CA ALA A 432 3.14 10.70 -4.09
C ALA A 432 2.50 11.94 -3.45
N VAL A 433 2.06 12.91 -4.26
CA VAL A 433 1.39 14.12 -3.77
C VAL A 433 0.02 13.79 -3.15
N ILE A 434 -0.76 12.93 -3.79
CA ILE A 434 -2.07 12.50 -3.27
C ILE A 434 -1.88 11.72 -1.96
N GLY A 435 -1.00 10.71 -1.93
CA GLY A 435 -0.70 9.90 -0.77
C GLY A 435 -0.23 10.74 0.42
N PHE A 436 0.67 11.70 0.18
CA PHE A 436 1.13 12.63 1.21
C PHE A 436 -0.01 13.50 1.77
N ALA A 437 -0.87 14.03 0.90
CA ALA A 437 -1.93 14.93 1.30
C ALA A 437 -3.09 14.23 2.02
N THR A 438 -3.39 12.99 1.64
CA THR A 438 -4.48 12.19 2.20
C THR A 438 -4.05 11.31 3.38
N GLY A 439 -2.76 10.96 3.44
CA GLY A 439 -2.20 10.07 4.45
C GLY A 439 -2.67 8.63 4.31
N THR A 440 -2.94 8.18 3.07
CA THR A 440 -3.32 6.79 2.82
C THR A 440 -2.91 6.29 1.44
N SER A 441 -2.18 5.18 1.40
CA SER A 441 -1.88 4.46 0.16
C SER A 441 -3.14 3.84 -0.43
N TRP A 442 -4.03 3.30 0.38
CA TRP A 442 -5.27 2.64 -0.04
C TRP A 442 -6.14 3.57 -0.90
N GLY A 443 -6.42 4.78 -0.39
CA GLY A 443 -7.21 5.76 -1.12
C GLY A 443 -6.53 6.27 -2.37
N THR A 444 -5.23 6.49 -2.31
CA THR A 444 -4.44 6.97 -3.45
C THR A 444 -4.43 5.97 -4.59
N ILE A 445 -4.14 4.70 -4.30
CA ILE A 445 -4.08 3.65 -5.32
C ILE A 445 -5.48 3.31 -5.84
N GLY A 446 -6.51 3.33 -4.97
CA GLY A 446 -7.90 3.17 -5.37
C GLY A 446 -8.37 4.22 -6.39
N ILE A 447 -7.81 5.44 -6.33
CA ILE A 447 -8.06 6.49 -7.34
C ILE A 447 -7.18 6.30 -8.58
N MET A 448 -5.87 6.03 -8.38
CA MET A 448 -4.88 6.09 -9.46
C MET A 448 -4.88 4.83 -10.33
N ALA A 449 -5.03 3.64 -9.75
CA ALA A 449 -4.90 2.39 -10.50
C ALA A 449 -5.95 2.23 -11.62
N PRO A 450 -7.26 2.53 -11.41
CA PRO A 450 -8.24 2.53 -12.49
C PRO A 450 -7.91 3.53 -13.61
N ILE A 451 -7.34 4.69 -13.26
CA ILE A 451 -6.91 5.69 -14.25
C ILE A 451 -5.78 5.13 -15.11
N VAL A 452 -4.78 4.49 -14.49
CA VAL A 452 -3.64 3.91 -15.20
C VAL A 452 -4.07 2.91 -16.25
N VAL A 453 -4.94 1.95 -15.90
CA VAL A 453 -5.43 0.94 -16.87
C VAL A 453 -6.40 1.52 -17.91
N SER A 454 -6.87 2.74 -17.71
CA SER A 454 -7.61 3.50 -18.72
C SER A 454 -6.67 4.29 -19.66
N VAL A 455 -5.52 4.72 -19.17
CA VAL A 455 -4.51 5.46 -19.95
C VAL A 455 -3.66 4.52 -20.80
N PHE A 456 -3.23 3.40 -20.25
CA PHE A 456 -2.43 2.39 -20.91
C PHE A 456 -3.28 1.15 -21.14
N ASP A 457 -3.71 0.97 -22.38
CA ASP A 457 -4.44 -0.23 -22.77
C ASP A 457 -3.50 -1.44 -22.75
N TYR A 458 -3.82 -2.46 -21.94
CA TYR A 458 -2.96 -3.63 -21.79
C TYR A 458 -2.82 -4.42 -23.09
N ALA A 459 -3.87 -4.50 -23.92
CA ALA A 459 -3.83 -5.22 -25.19
C ALA A 459 -2.82 -4.64 -26.18
N THR A 460 -2.61 -3.32 -26.16
CA THR A 460 -1.72 -2.62 -27.12
C THR A 460 -0.38 -2.21 -26.52
N GLU A 461 -0.34 -1.91 -25.22
CA GLU A 461 0.84 -1.37 -24.54
C GLU A 461 1.09 -2.09 -23.18
N PRO A 462 1.23 -3.44 -23.14
CA PRO A 462 1.26 -4.21 -21.90
C PRO A 462 2.36 -3.75 -20.95
N THR A 463 3.58 -3.52 -21.46
CA THR A 463 4.71 -3.10 -20.61
C THR A 463 4.49 -1.73 -19.97
N LEU A 464 3.97 -0.75 -20.70
CA LEU A 464 3.69 0.59 -20.16
C LEU A 464 2.54 0.57 -19.15
N CYS A 465 1.53 -0.29 -19.36
CA CYS A 465 0.46 -0.50 -18.40
C CYS A 465 0.99 -1.03 -17.06
N VAL A 466 1.86 -2.04 -17.11
CA VAL A 466 2.53 -2.60 -15.93
C VAL A 466 3.40 -1.56 -15.22
N ILE A 467 4.24 -0.82 -15.97
CA ILE A 467 5.10 0.24 -15.41
C ILE A 467 4.25 1.37 -14.81
N GLY A 468 3.15 1.76 -15.48
CA GLY A 468 2.22 2.76 -14.98
C GLY A 468 1.55 2.36 -13.67
N LEU A 469 1.11 1.11 -13.56
CA LEU A 469 0.56 0.57 -12.31
C LEU A 469 1.61 0.55 -11.20
N ALA A 470 2.82 0.08 -11.50
CA ALA A 470 3.94 0.11 -10.55
C ALA A 470 4.25 1.53 -10.08
N ALA A 471 4.17 2.52 -10.98
CA ALA A 471 4.38 3.92 -10.64
C ALA A 471 3.27 4.48 -9.73
N ALA A 472 2.01 4.12 -9.97
CA ALA A 472 0.88 4.51 -9.11
C ALA A 472 1.00 3.89 -7.71
N CYS A 473 1.31 2.59 -7.65
CA CYS A 473 1.55 1.88 -6.39
C CYS A 473 2.75 2.46 -5.62
N SER A 474 3.89 2.63 -6.30
CA SER A 474 5.10 3.27 -5.73
C SER A 474 4.84 4.68 -5.23
N GLY A 475 4.11 5.49 -6.00
CA GLY A 475 3.79 6.88 -5.64
C GLY A 475 2.87 6.94 -4.43
N GLY A 476 1.79 6.15 -4.42
CA GLY A 476 0.87 6.07 -3.30
C GLY A 476 1.58 5.69 -1.99
N VAL A 477 2.41 4.64 -2.03
CA VAL A 477 3.21 4.19 -0.86
C VAL A 477 4.22 5.25 -0.44
N MET A 478 4.92 5.91 -1.39
CA MET A 478 5.88 6.97 -1.07
C MET A 478 5.21 8.16 -0.38
N GLY A 479 4.08 8.61 -0.90
CA GLY A 479 3.35 9.73 -0.33
C GLY A 479 2.86 9.44 1.09
N ASP A 480 2.27 8.29 1.28
CA ASP A 480 1.82 7.77 2.56
C ASP A 480 2.98 7.70 3.57
N HIS A 481 4.05 7.01 3.21
CA HIS A 481 5.28 6.85 4.02
C HIS A 481 5.94 8.19 4.44
N CYS A 482 5.65 9.30 3.76
CA CYS A 482 6.12 10.64 4.13
C CYS A 482 5.10 11.45 4.92
N SER A 483 3.84 11.04 4.97
CA SER A 483 2.74 11.85 5.49
C SER A 483 2.66 11.84 7.01
N PRO A 484 2.56 13.02 7.65
CA PRO A 484 2.36 13.10 9.10
C PRO A 484 0.96 12.67 9.56
N ILE A 485 0.04 12.44 8.65
CA ILE A 485 -1.32 11.99 8.93
C ILE A 485 -1.57 10.55 8.44
N SER A 486 -0.51 9.86 8.01
CA SER A 486 -0.58 8.49 7.53
C SER A 486 -0.91 7.51 8.66
N ASP A 487 -1.80 6.58 8.35
CA ASP A 487 -2.19 5.50 9.25
C ASP A 487 -0.98 4.61 9.59
N THR A 488 -0.19 4.19 8.58
CA THR A 488 0.98 3.33 8.80
C THR A 488 2.08 4.04 9.57
N THR A 489 2.34 5.33 9.27
CA THR A 489 3.33 6.15 9.99
C THR A 489 2.92 6.36 11.46
N ILE A 490 1.62 6.56 11.74
CA ILE A 490 1.10 6.65 13.11
C ILE A 490 1.28 5.31 13.84
N MET A 491 0.94 4.18 13.18
CA MET A 491 1.04 2.85 13.75
C MET A 491 2.50 2.42 13.97
N ALA A 492 3.41 2.74 13.05
CA ALA A 492 4.85 2.50 13.20
C ALA A 492 5.43 3.28 14.38
N SER A 493 4.99 4.55 14.55
CA SER A 493 5.35 5.37 15.72
C SER A 493 4.87 4.73 17.02
N ALA A 494 3.62 4.26 17.06
CA ALA A 494 3.04 3.60 18.22
C ALA A 494 3.73 2.26 18.52
N GLY A 495 3.97 1.43 17.50
CA GLY A 495 4.69 0.15 17.64
C GLY A 495 6.12 0.33 18.17
N ALA A 496 6.84 1.33 17.68
CA ALA A 496 8.18 1.68 18.15
C ALA A 496 8.19 2.44 19.49
N HIS A 497 7.04 2.87 20.01
CA HIS A 497 6.94 3.83 21.12
C HIS A 497 7.76 5.09 20.86
N CYS A 498 7.71 5.61 19.66
CA CYS A 498 8.39 6.83 19.22
C CYS A 498 7.41 8.01 19.23
N PHE A 499 7.90 9.21 19.57
CA PHE A 499 7.11 10.41 19.36
C PHE A 499 6.86 10.59 17.86
N HIS A 500 5.59 10.68 17.45
CA HIS A 500 5.16 10.61 16.07
C HIS A 500 5.90 11.61 15.14
N LEU A 501 5.99 12.88 15.54
CA LEU A 501 6.69 13.88 14.73
C LEU A 501 8.20 13.61 14.60
N ASN A 502 8.83 12.97 15.60
CA ASN A 502 10.22 12.55 15.48
C ASN A 502 10.38 11.50 14.39
N HIS A 503 9.46 10.52 14.36
CA HIS A 503 9.44 9.52 13.29
C HIS A 503 9.29 10.19 11.92
N VAL A 504 8.24 10.99 11.72
CA VAL A 504 7.98 11.69 10.45
C VAL A 504 9.20 12.49 9.96
N PHE A 505 9.77 13.36 10.81
CA PHE A 505 10.87 14.22 10.37
C PHE A 505 12.20 13.49 10.19
N THR A 506 12.43 12.39 10.91
CA THR A 506 13.66 11.60 10.75
C THR A 506 13.64 10.70 9.53
N GLN A 507 12.49 10.16 9.13
CA GLN A 507 12.37 9.31 7.95
C GLN A 507 12.29 10.10 6.64
N LEU A 508 11.77 11.33 6.67
CA LEU A 508 11.54 12.13 5.46
C LEU A 508 12.79 12.26 4.55
N PRO A 509 14.01 12.55 5.05
CA PRO A 509 15.20 12.55 4.20
C PRO A 509 15.49 11.20 3.53
N TYR A 510 15.19 10.10 4.21
CA TYR A 510 15.40 8.74 3.69
C TYR A 510 14.39 8.44 2.57
N ALA A 511 13.12 8.66 2.83
CA ALA A 511 12.05 8.45 1.86
C ALA A 511 12.24 9.33 0.60
N LEU A 512 12.63 10.60 0.77
CA LEU A 512 12.91 11.51 -0.36
C LEU A 512 14.14 11.06 -1.18
N THR A 513 15.15 10.47 -0.54
CA THR A 513 16.30 9.91 -1.26
C THR A 513 15.87 8.73 -2.14
N VAL A 514 15.07 7.81 -1.59
CA VAL A 514 14.51 6.70 -2.37
C VAL A 514 13.59 7.21 -3.49
N ALA A 515 12.74 8.18 -3.19
CA ALA A 515 11.81 8.77 -4.15
C ALA A 515 12.52 9.42 -5.34
N ALA A 516 13.63 10.14 -5.10
CA ALA A 516 14.41 10.76 -6.17
C ALA A 516 15.01 9.69 -7.11
N VAL A 517 15.55 8.60 -6.56
CA VAL A 517 16.09 7.49 -7.37
C VAL A 517 14.95 6.75 -8.09
N ALA A 518 13.81 6.51 -7.43
CA ALA A 518 12.65 5.86 -8.03
C ALA A 518 12.08 6.70 -9.19
N PHE A 519 12.00 8.02 -9.04
CA PHE A 519 11.56 8.93 -10.11
C PHE A 519 12.43 8.81 -11.36
N VAL A 520 13.76 8.88 -11.19
CA VAL A 520 14.70 8.67 -12.31
C VAL A 520 14.52 7.27 -12.91
N SER A 521 14.32 6.26 -12.07
CA SER A 521 14.10 4.88 -12.53
C SER A 521 12.82 4.74 -13.34
N PHE A 522 11.73 5.44 -13.01
CA PHE A 522 10.49 5.45 -13.81
C PHE A 522 10.67 6.15 -15.16
N ILE A 523 11.49 7.21 -15.24
CA ILE A 523 11.86 7.81 -16.54
C ILE A 523 12.58 6.78 -17.40
N LEU A 524 13.58 6.11 -16.84
CA LEU A 524 14.35 5.09 -17.56
C LEU A 524 13.49 3.89 -17.95
N ALA A 525 12.57 3.46 -17.08
CA ALA A 525 11.66 2.36 -17.34
C ALA A 525 10.74 2.62 -18.53
N GLY A 526 10.18 3.82 -18.64
CA GLY A 526 9.38 4.21 -19.80
C GLY A 526 10.19 4.18 -21.11
N LEU A 527 11.47 4.56 -21.07
CA LEU A 527 12.33 4.63 -22.25
C LEU A 527 12.90 3.26 -22.66
N ILE A 528 13.36 2.45 -21.70
CA ILE A 528 14.11 1.21 -21.95
C ILE A 528 13.16 -0.01 -21.98
N GLN A 529 12.13 -0.05 -21.14
CA GLN A 529 11.13 -1.11 -21.03
C GLN A 529 11.69 -2.53 -20.86
N GLN A 530 12.87 -2.65 -20.25
CA GLN A 530 13.57 -3.90 -19.97
C GLN A 530 13.65 -4.09 -18.45
N VAL A 531 12.84 -4.97 -17.89
CA VAL A 531 12.60 -5.09 -16.44
C VAL A 531 13.88 -5.29 -15.64
N TRP A 532 14.67 -6.31 -15.96
CA TRP A 532 15.86 -6.67 -15.18
C TRP A 532 17.00 -5.66 -15.33
N LEU A 533 17.15 -5.08 -16.53
CA LEU A 533 18.13 -4.02 -16.77
C LEU A 533 17.79 -2.77 -15.97
N ASN A 534 16.53 -2.33 -16.01
CA ASN A 534 16.08 -1.15 -15.27
C ASN A 534 16.17 -1.36 -13.76
N LEU A 535 15.79 -2.54 -13.25
CA LEU A 535 15.92 -2.86 -11.82
C LEU A 535 17.39 -2.85 -11.39
N ALA A 536 18.29 -3.43 -12.18
CA ALA A 536 19.72 -3.40 -11.89
C ALA A 536 20.26 -1.95 -11.87
N ILE A 537 19.88 -1.12 -12.85
CA ILE A 537 20.26 0.31 -12.89
C ILE A 537 19.71 1.02 -11.64
N ALA A 538 18.45 0.81 -11.27
CA ALA A 538 17.84 1.44 -10.11
C ALA A 538 18.59 1.08 -8.81
N ILE A 539 18.94 -0.20 -8.61
CA ILE A 539 19.73 -0.65 -7.45
C ILE A 539 21.11 0.00 -7.45
N VAL A 540 21.81 0.04 -8.59
CA VAL A 540 23.14 0.67 -8.70
C VAL A 540 23.06 2.17 -8.39
N LEU A 541 22.06 2.86 -8.91
CA LEU A 541 21.81 4.28 -8.62
C LEU A 541 21.55 4.49 -7.12
N MET A 542 20.75 3.63 -6.49
CA MET A 542 20.44 3.73 -5.06
C MET A 542 21.69 3.53 -4.19
N VAL A 543 22.44 2.45 -4.45
CA VAL A 543 23.68 2.15 -3.73
C VAL A 543 24.71 3.27 -3.94
N GLY A 544 24.90 3.73 -5.18
CA GLY A 544 25.80 4.83 -5.52
C GLY A 544 25.44 6.12 -4.79
N THR A 545 24.15 6.48 -4.78
CA THR A 545 23.63 7.65 -4.06
C THR A 545 23.96 7.56 -2.57
N LEU A 546 23.75 6.41 -1.92
CA LEU A 546 24.06 6.21 -0.51
C LEU A 546 25.56 6.26 -0.22
N PHE A 547 26.43 5.76 -1.11
CA PHE A 547 27.87 5.92 -0.97
C PHE A 547 28.30 7.39 -1.04
N ILE A 548 27.73 8.16 -1.96
CA ILE A 548 27.98 9.62 -2.07
C ILE A 548 27.55 10.32 -0.77
N ILE A 549 26.33 10.03 -0.29
CA ILE A 549 25.83 10.59 0.97
C ILE A 549 26.76 10.22 2.13
N LYS A 550 27.21 8.95 2.22
CA LYS A 550 28.15 8.51 3.26
C LYS A 550 29.43 9.34 3.26
N VAL A 551 30.06 9.52 2.09
CA VAL A 551 31.30 10.31 1.96
C VAL A 551 31.10 11.76 2.42
N ILE A 552 29.99 12.38 2.01
CA ILE A 552 29.68 13.77 2.36
C ILE A 552 29.41 13.91 3.87
N VAL A 553 28.54 13.06 4.42
CA VAL A 553 28.10 13.16 5.82
C VAL A 553 29.21 12.76 6.78
N SER A 554 29.98 11.71 6.48
CA SER A 554 31.13 11.30 7.32
C SER A 554 32.22 12.38 7.38
N LYS A 555 32.47 13.11 6.29
CA LYS A 555 33.39 14.26 6.31
C LYS A 555 32.84 15.43 7.14
N LYS A 556 31.56 15.73 6.97
CA LYS A 556 30.91 16.87 7.66
C LYS A 556 30.76 16.65 9.17
N HIS A 557 30.56 15.42 9.61
CA HIS A 557 30.25 15.03 10.99
C HIS A 557 31.26 14.02 11.55
N ALA A 558 32.55 14.11 11.16
CA ALA A 558 33.58 13.13 11.48
C ALA A 558 33.67 12.80 12.99
N GLY A 559 33.63 13.80 13.88
CA GLY A 559 33.66 13.60 15.33
C GLY A 559 32.48 12.76 15.84
N MET A 560 31.27 12.99 15.33
CA MET A 560 30.08 12.18 15.73
C MET A 560 30.26 10.71 15.33
N PHE A 561 30.75 10.44 14.12
CA PHE A 561 30.97 9.08 13.66
C PHE A 561 32.07 8.36 14.44
N GLU A 562 33.13 9.07 14.86
CA GLU A 562 34.19 8.51 15.69
C GLU A 562 33.67 8.14 17.09
N GLU A 563 32.89 9.02 17.74
CA GLU A 563 32.28 8.76 19.04
C GLU A 563 31.31 7.59 18.98
N MET A 564 30.46 7.51 17.92
CA MET A 564 29.53 6.40 17.68
C MET A 564 30.31 5.09 17.49
N ALA A 565 31.38 5.07 16.71
CA ALA A 565 32.20 3.88 16.49
C ALA A 565 32.84 3.36 17.77
N ASN A 566 33.30 4.28 18.66
CA ASN A 566 33.85 3.92 19.96
C ASN A 566 32.77 3.35 20.90
N ALA A 567 31.59 3.94 20.91
CA ALA A 567 30.45 3.43 21.67
C ALA A 567 30.01 2.03 21.20
N ASP A 568 29.99 1.77 19.89
CA ASP A 568 29.64 0.47 19.32
C ASP A 568 30.63 -0.64 19.71
N LYS A 569 31.94 -0.33 19.75
CA LYS A 569 32.97 -1.26 20.24
C LYS A 569 32.74 -1.60 21.70
N ALA A 570 32.49 -0.59 22.56
CA ALA A 570 32.23 -0.80 23.99
C ALA A 570 30.97 -1.68 24.22
N ILE A 571 29.91 -1.51 23.43
CA ILE A 571 28.70 -2.35 23.49
C ILE A 571 29.00 -3.80 23.07
N SER A 572 29.85 -3.98 22.07
CA SER A 572 30.23 -5.29 21.55
C SER A 572 31.14 -6.06 22.53
N GLU A 573 31.98 -5.39 23.25
CA GLU A 573 32.88 -5.99 24.26
C GLU A 573 32.16 -6.33 25.57
N ALA A 574 31.05 -5.66 25.87
CA ALA A 574 30.26 -5.88 27.08
C ALA A 574 29.27 -7.06 27.00
N LYS A 575 29.07 -7.65 25.80
CA LYS A 575 28.19 -8.79 25.50
C LYS A 575 28.98 -10.06 25.24
#